data_0fe5914fa94150199b10ebc4418737cf
#
_entry.id   0fe5914fa94150199b10ebc4418737cf
#
_cell.length_a   1.000
_cell.length_b   1.000
_cell.length_c   1.000
_cell.angle_alpha   90.00
_cell.angle_beta   90.00
_cell.angle_gamma   90.00
#
_symmetry.space_group_name_H-M   'P 1'
#
loop_
_entity.id
_entity.type
_entity.pdbx_description
1 polymer ?
#
loop_
_entity_poly.entity_id
_entity_poly.type
_entity_poly.pdbx_seq_one_letter_code
_entity_poly.pdbx_strand_id
1 'polypeptide(L)'
;KKAFSIKKAPAVAISINSPGGSPVQSHLIHDFIRSQAKKNKKKVIIFAEDVAASGGYLIACAGDEIYANQSSIVGSIGVIYSSFGFKDLINKIGIQRRVYTAGKNKSTLDPFMDEKKEDIERLKTIQLDLHKDFIEVVENSRSTKLKKDSGIELFSGEFWSGRKAKELGL
;
A
#
# COMPACT_ATOMS: atom_id res chain seq x y z
N LYS A 1 -15.15 -1.15 15.23
CA LYS A 1 -15.98 -2.11 15.99
C LYS A 1 -17.43 -1.65 16.08
N LYS A 2 -17.73 -0.45 16.59
CA LYS A 2 -19.11 0.04 16.81
C LYS A 2 -20.02 -0.11 15.57
N ALA A 3 -19.58 0.28 14.37
CA ALA A 3 -20.35 0.14 13.14
C ALA A 3 -20.77 -1.31 12.87
N PHE A 4 -19.85 -2.26 13.07
CA PHE A 4 -20.12 -3.67 12.86
C PHE A 4 -21.09 -4.27 13.92
N SER A 5 -21.22 -3.68 15.11
CA SER A 5 -22.11 -4.19 16.17
C SER A 5 -23.57 -3.72 16.05
N ILE A 6 -23.89 -2.81 15.12
CA ILE A 6 -25.27 -2.32 14.92
C ILE A 6 -26.12 -3.41 14.28
N LYS A 7 -26.92 -4.11 15.05
CA LYS A 7 -27.68 -5.31 14.62
C LYS A 7 -28.57 -5.08 13.39
N LYS A 8 -29.22 -3.92 13.28
CA LYS A 8 -30.16 -3.60 12.20
C LYS A 8 -29.48 -3.20 10.87
N ALA A 9 -28.19 -2.87 10.87
CA ALA A 9 -27.47 -2.46 9.66
C ALA A 9 -27.01 -3.71 8.88
N PRO A 10 -27.43 -3.90 7.63
CA PRO A 10 -27.02 -5.07 6.82
C PRO A 10 -25.60 -4.95 6.31
N ALA A 11 -25.07 -3.75 6.23
CA ALA A 11 -23.74 -3.44 5.71
C ALA A 11 -23.05 -2.35 6.54
N VAL A 12 -21.74 -2.22 6.35
CA VAL A 12 -20.93 -1.13 6.89
C VAL A 12 -20.33 -0.36 5.71
N ALA A 13 -20.62 0.92 5.64
CA ALA A 13 -20.00 1.84 4.70
C ALA A 13 -18.73 2.42 5.33
N ILE A 14 -17.65 2.45 4.57
CA ILE A 14 -16.35 3.02 4.98
C ILE A 14 -15.91 4.00 3.90
N SER A 15 -15.68 5.25 4.29
CA SER A 15 -15.08 6.27 3.43
C SER A 15 -13.56 6.23 3.56
N ILE A 16 -12.85 6.36 2.44
CA ILE A 16 -11.39 6.35 2.37
C ILE A 16 -10.94 7.58 1.58
N ASN A 17 -10.07 8.38 2.21
CA ASN A 17 -9.32 9.44 1.54
C ASN A 17 -7.85 9.32 1.97
N SER A 18 -7.05 8.56 1.22
CA SER A 18 -5.67 8.23 1.62
C SER A 18 -4.77 7.95 0.42
N PRO A 19 -3.58 8.58 0.34
CA PRO A 19 -2.57 8.28 -0.65
C PRO A 19 -1.77 7.01 -0.33
N GLY A 20 -2.00 6.38 0.82
CA GLY A 20 -1.26 5.23 1.32
C GLY A 20 -0.50 5.49 2.60
N GLY A 21 0.54 4.70 2.84
CA GLY A 21 1.37 4.78 4.04
C GLY A 21 2.03 3.45 4.37
N SER A 22 2.17 3.15 5.65
CA SER A 22 2.83 1.93 6.12
C SER A 22 2.12 0.66 5.62
N PRO A 23 2.83 -0.25 4.93
CA PRO A 23 2.26 -1.52 4.48
C PRO A 23 1.66 -2.33 5.64
N VAL A 24 2.38 -2.44 6.75
CA VAL A 24 1.94 -3.19 7.93
C VAL A 24 0.61 -2.66 8.47
N GLN A 25 0.49 -1.33 8.62
CA GLN A 25 -0.74 -0.73 9.13
C GLN A 25 -1.90 -0.93 8.16
N SER A 26 -1.65 -0.83 6.86
CA SER A 26 -2.66 -1.06 5.83
C SER A 26 -3.18 -2.50 5.87
N HIS A 27 -2.31 -3.49 5.98
CA HIS A 27 -2.69 -4.91 6.13
C HIS A 27 -3.49 -5.14 7.43
N LEU A 28 -3.02 -4.63 8.57
CA LEU A 28 -3.72 -4.78 9.85
C LEU A 28 -5.14 -4.20 9.80
N ILE A 29 -5.31 -3.04 9.15
CA ILE A 29 -6.64 -2.42 8.99
C ILE A 29 -7.51 -3.25 8.06
N HIS A 30 -6.97 -3.69 6.90
CA HIS A 30 -7.66 -4.57 5.97
C HIS A 30 -8.17 -5.83 6.67
N ASP A 31 -7.29 -6.55 7.34
CA ASP A 31 -7.61 -7.81 8.02
C ASP A 31 -8.60 -7.62 9.17
N PHE A 32 -8.44 -6.50 9.91
CA PHE A 32 -9.41 -6.14 10.94
C PHE A 32 -10.81 -5.92 10.35
N ILE A 33 -10.93 -5.19 9.24
CA ILE A 33 -12.21 -4.96 8.56
C ILE A 33 -12.80 -6.29 8.12
N ARG A 34 -12.02 -7.14 7.45
CA ARG A 34 -12.48 -8.46 6.97
C ARG A 34 -12.89 -9.38 8.12
N SER A 35 -12.11 -9.41 9.20
CA SER A 35 -12.45 -10.21 10.37
C SER A 35 -13.77 -9.76 11.03
N GLN A 36 -13.98 -8.43 11.13
CA GLN A 36 -15.24 -7.89 11.69
C GLN A 36 -16.42 -8.14 10.76
N ALA A 37 -16.25 -8.02 9.45
CA ALA A 37 -17.26 -8.32 8.45
C ALA A 37 -17.72 -9.79 8.56
N LYS A 38 -16.76 -10.71 8.57
CA LYS A 38 -17.02 -12.15 8.73
C LYS A 38 -17.72 -12.48 10.05
N LYS A 39 -17.19 -11.97 11.16
CA LYS A 39 -17.76 -12.20 12.51
C LYS A 39 -19.21 -11.74 12.63
N ASN A 40 -19.55 -10.60 12.05
CA ASN A 40 -20.87 -9.99 12.16
C ASN A 40 -21.77 -10.28 10.95
N LYS A 41 -21.30 -11.07 9.98
CA LYS A 41 -22.00 -11.42 8.72
C LYS A 41 -22.52 -10.18 7.98
N LYS A 42 -21.67 -9.16 7.83
CA LYS A 42 -22.00 -7.89 7.19
C LYS A 42 -21.21 -7.65 5.94
N LYS A 43 -21.85 -7.08 4.94
CA LYS A 43 -21.15 -6.53 3.77
C LYS A 43 -20.37 -5.28 4.18
N VAL A 44 -19.24 -5.08 3.49
CA VAL A 44 -18.42 -3.86 3.59
C VAL A 44 -18.50 -3.16 2.24
N ILE A 45 -18.89 -1.90 2.26
CA ILE A 45 -18.97 -1.05 1.08
C ILE A 45 -17.97 0.09 1.27
N ILE A 46 -17.03 0.21 0.34
CA ILE A 46 -15.99 1.25 0.37
C ILE A 46 -16.39 2.39 -0.56
N PHE A 47 -16.19 3.60 -0.09
CA PHE A 47 -16.31 4.82 -0.86
C PHE A 47 -14.95 5.53 -0.87
N ALA A 48 -14.28 5.53 -2.03
CA ALA A 48 -13.10 6.34 -2.25
C ALA A 48 -13.53 7.79 -2.47
N GLU A 49 -13.01 8.70 -1.65
CA GLU A 49 -13.18 10.14 -1.83
C GLU A 49 -12.21 10.65 -2.91
N ASP A 50 -11.31 11.57 -2.61
CA ASP A 50 -10.36 12.07 -3.59
C ASP A 50 -9.33 11.02 -3.97
N VAL A 51 -8.82 10.27 -2.98
CA VAL A 51 -7.72 9.30 -3.18
C VAL A 51 -7.96 8.02 -2.39
N ALA A 52 -7.79 6.88 -3.07
CA ALA A 52 -7.60 5.57 -2.47
C ALA A 52 -6.43 4.88 -3.19
N ALA A 53 -5.20 5.20 -2.81
CA ALA A 53 -4.01 4.78 -3.52
C ALA A 53 -3.03 4.06 -2.59
N SER A 54 -2.19 3.16 -3.15
CA SER A 54 -1.18 2.40 -2.40
C SER A 54 -1.80 1.70 -1.18
N GLY A 55 -1.29 1.90 0.03
CA GLY A 55 -1.90 1.36 1.25
C GLY A 55 -3.37 1.73 1.45
N GLY A 56 -3.83 2.89 0.92
CA GLY A 56 -5.25 3.27 0.92
C GLY A 56 -6.09 2.34 0.03
N TYR A 57 -5.57 1.94 -1.12
CA TYR A 57 -6.22 0.97 -1.99
C TYR A 57 -6.17 -0.45 -1.40
N LEU A 58 -5.07 -0.82 -0.74
CA LEU A 58 -5.00 -2.08 0.01
C LEU A 58 -6.14 -2.17 1.04
N ILE A 59 -6.37 -1.10 1.80
CA ILE A 59 -7.50 -1.03 2.74
C ILE A 59 -8.84 -1.09 2.00
N ALA A 60 -8.97 -0.43 0.84
CA ALA A 60 -10.18 -0.46 0.03
C ALA A 60 -10.52 -1.89 -0.43
N CYS A 61 -9.52 -2.71 -0.69
CA CYS A 61 -9.68 -4.14 -1.00
C CYS A 61 -10.34 -4.97 0.12
N ALA A 62 -10.50 -4.41 1.32
CA ALA A 62 -11.33 -5.04 2.36
C ALA A 62 -12.84 -4.94 2.06
N GLY A 63 -13.25 -4.16 1.07
CA GLY A 63 -14.63 -4.01 0.64
C GLY A 63 -15.12 -5.16 -0.25
N ASP A 64 -16.37 -5.55 -0.05
CA ASP A 64 -17.07 -6.42 -1.00
C ASP A 64 -17.40 -5.64 -2.28
N GLU A 65 -17.62 -4.33 -2.13
CA GLU A 65 -17.84 -3.36 -3.21
C GLU A 65 -17.01 -2.10 -2.96
N ILE A 66 -16.45 -1.55 -4.04
CA ILE A 66 -15.68 -0.30 -4.02
C ILE A 66 -16.33 0.69 -4.98
N TYR A 67 -16.67 1.84 -4.48
CA TYR A 67 -17.20 2.97 -5.24
C TYR A 67 -16.22 4.13 -5.22
N ALA A 68 -16.00 4.75 -6.37
CA ALA A 68 -15.14 5.91 -6.52
C ALA A 68 -15.84 6.95 -7.41
N ASN A 69 -15.59 8.23 -7.18
CA ASN A 69 -15.94 9.25 -8.15
C ASN A 69 -15.08 9.04 -9.42
N GLN A 70 -15.61 9.42 -10.57
CA GLN A 70 -14.86 9.32 -11.83
C GLN A 70 -13.51 10.04 -11.80
N SER A 71 -13.36 11.04 -10.96
CA SER A 71 -12.15 11.86 -10.77
C SER A 71 -11.30 11.43 -9.56
N SER A 72 -11.74 10.46 -8.76
CA SER A 72 -10.93 9.92 -7.67
C SER A 72 -9.64 9.31 -8.23
N ILE A 73 -8.57 9.33 -7.46
CA ILE A 73 -7.31 8.66 -7.77
C ILE A 73 -7.30 7.29 -7.09
N VAL A 74 -7.13 6.22 -7.88
CA VAL A 74 -7.21 4.84 -7.40
C VAL A 74 -6.03 4.02 -7.94
N GLY A 75 -5.53 3.07 -7.17
CA GLY A 75 -4.46 2.16 -7.60
C GLY A 75 -3.15 2.40 -6.87
N SER A 76 -2.07 2.70 -7.58
CA SER A 76 -0.72 2.78 -7.03
C SER A 76 -0.34 1.48 -6.29
N ILE A 77 -0.55 0.34 -6.99
CA ILE A 77 -0.25 -1.00 -6.45
C ILE A 77 1.25 -1.25 -6.63
N GLY A 78 2.01 -0.78 -5.65
CA GLY A 78 3.46 -0.83 -5.67
C GLY A 78 4.06 -0.51 -4.30
N VAL A 79 5.38 -0.72 -4.18
CA VAL A 79 6.14 -0.45 -2.96
C VAL A 79 7.33 0.44 -3.30
N ILE A 80 7.49 1.50 -2.55
CA ILE A 80 8.60 2.43 -2.71
C ILE A 80 9.40 2.55 -1.39
N TYR A 81 10.70 2.66 -1.52
CA TYR A 81 11.60 3.21 -0.51
C TYR A 81 12.30 4.41 -1.12
N SER A 82 12.29 5.53 -0.44
CA SER A 82 13.01 6.73 -0.87
C SER A 82 13.81 7.31 0.28
N SER A 83 15.03 7.76 -0.02
CA SER A 83 15.95 8.38 0.92
C SER A 83 16.77 9.43 0.21
N PHE A 84 17.56 10.18 0.96
CA PHE A 84 18.54 11.15 0.44
C PHE A 84 19.95 10.71 0.83
N GLY A 85 20.93 10.92 -0.05
CA GLY A 85 22.35 10.76 0.24
C GLY A 85 22.96 12.09 0.66
N PHE A 86 23.54 12.16 1.87
CA PHE A 86 24.14 13.37 2.42
C PHE A 86 25.67 13.25 2.63
N LYS A 87 26.30 12.17 2.20
CA LYS A 87 27.73 11.93 2.40
C LYS A 87 28.59 13.09 1.93
N ASP A 88 28.40 13.52 0.68
CA ASP A 88 29.19 14.60 0.09
C ASP A 88 28.91 15.95 0.74
N LEU A 89 27.67 16.16 1.19
CA LEU A 89 27.30 17.39 1.90
C LEU A 89 28.07 17.49 3.24
N ILE A 90 28.02 16.46 4.07
CA ILE A 90 28.71 16.49 5.36
C ILE A 90 30.23 16.60 5.21
N ASN A 91 30.82 15.99 4.17
CA ASN A 91 32.22 16.11 3.86
C ASN A 91 32.61 17.57 3.51
N LYS A 92 31.79 18.26 2.69
CA LYS A 92 32.03 19.67 2.29
C LYS A 92 32.01 20.63 3.48
N ILE A 93 31.23 20.35 4.50
CA ILE A 93 31.13 21.19 5.71
C ILE A 93 32.00 20.69 6.87
N GLY A 94 32.87 19.71 6.62
CA GLY A 94 33.85 19.22 7.61
C GLY A 94 33.25 18.35 8.72
N ILE A 95 32.06 17.78 8.52
CA ILE A 95 31.43 16.87 9.50
C ILE A 95 31.86 15.44 9.22
N GLN A 96 32.31 14.72 10.26
CA GLN A 96 32.66 13.32 10.18
C GLN A 96 31.55 12.44 10.76
N ARG A 97 30.99 11.53 9.95
CA ARG A 97 30.08 10.48 10.40
C ARG A 97 30.86 9.38 11.11
N ARG A 98 30.55 9.12 12.38
CA ARG A 98 31.16 8.05 13.18
C ARG A 98 30.08 7.05 13.56
N VAL A 99 30.24 5.78 13.13
CA VAL A 99 29.25 4.73 13.34
C VAL A 99 29.91 3.54 14.02
N TYR A 100 29.40 3.16 15.16
CA TYR A 100 29.84 1.99 15.92
C TYR A 100 28.65 1.04 16.03
N THR A 101 28.77 -0.19 15.48
CA THR A 101 27.67 -1.14 15.46
C THR A 101 28.07 -2.47 16.06
N ALA A 102 27.11 -3.12 16.71
CA ALA A 102 27.12 -4.54 16.97
C ALA A 102 26.17 -5.21 15.97
N GLY A 103 26.72 -6.07 15.11
CA GLY A 103 26.03 -6.66 13.97
C GLY A 103 26.46 -6.07 12.63
N LYS A 104 26.96 -6.94 11.74
CA LYS A 104 27.59 -6.60 10.45
C LYS A 104 26.73 -5.67 9.55
N ASN A 105 25.41 -5.83 9.60
CA ASN A 105 24.49 -5.13 8.70
C ASN A 105 23.63 -4.07 9.42
N LYS A 106 24.06 -3.58 10.59
CA LYS A 106 23.23 -2.69 11.40
C LYS A 106 23.13 -1.26 10.85
N SER A 107 24.09 -0.84 10.01
CA SER A 107 24.10 0.49 9.35
C SER A 107 23.64 0.41 7.89
N THR A 108 22.70 -0.47 7.58
CA THR A 108 22.14 -0.60 6.23
C THR A 108 21.50 0.71 5.79
N LEU A 109 21.84 1.17 4.55
CA LEU A 109 21.29 2.37 3.91
C LEU A 109 21.41 3.66 4.75
N ASP A 110 22.51 3.81 5.49
CA ASP A 110 22.80 5.06 6.22
C ASP A 110 22.98 6.20 5.20
N PRO A 111 22.18 7.28 5.26
CA PRO A 111 22.20 8.35 4.25
C PRO A 111 23.48 9.20 4.27
N PHE A 112 24.34 9.01 5.26
CA PHE A 112 25.63 9.71 5.38
C PHE A 112 26.83 8.83 5.02
N MET A 113 26.59 7.65 4.43
CA MET A 113 27.61 6.71 3.98
C MET A 113 27.38 6.30 2.52
N ASP A 114 28.37 5.63 1.94
CA ASP A 114 28.19 5.02 0.62
C ASP A 114 27.18 3.88 0.68
N GLU A 115 26.34 3.79 -0.35
CA GLU A 115 25.44 2.68 -0.51
C GLU A 115 26.23 1.41 -0.87
N LYS A 116 25.89 0.29 -0.22
CA LYS A 116 26.44 -1.02 -0.53
C LYS A 116 25.49 -1.80 -1.43
N LYS A 117 26.00 -2.44 -2.45
CA LYS A 117 25.20 -3.25 -3.38
C LYS A 117 24.36 -4.30 -2.65
N GLU A 118 24.94 -4.97 -1.67
CA GLU A 118 24.27 -5.98 -0.87
C GLU A 118 23.09 -5.44 -0.05
N ASP A 119 23.17 -4.18 0.38
CA ASP A 119 22.08 -3.52 1.12
C ASP A 119 20.94 -3.16 0.17
N ILE A 120 21.27 -2.69 -1.04
CA ILE A 120 20.29 -2.41 -2.10
C ILE A 120 19.57 -3.70 -2.53
N GLU A 121 20.30 -4.78 -2.76
CA GLU A 121 19.72 -6.09 -3.13
C GLU A 121 18.79 -6.63 -2.05
N ARG A 122 19.20 -6.53 -0.79
CA ARG A 122 18.37 -6.93 0.35
C ARG A 122 17.10 -6.09 0.45
N LEU A 123 17.20 -4.78 0.25
CA LEU A 123 16.03 -3.89 0.22
C LEU A 123 15.09 -4.27 -0.90
N LYS A 124 15.61 -4.49 -2.12
CA LYS A 124 14.80 -4.92 -3.28
C LYS A 124 14.06 -6.22 -3.01
N THR A 125 14.71 -7.19 -2.36
CA THR A 125 14.06 -8.45 -1.99
C THR A 125 12.85 -8.20 -1.08
N ILE A 126 13.03 -7.38 -0.04
CA ILE A 126 11.93 -7.01 0.88
C ILE A 126 10.80 -6.28 0.13
N GLN A 127 11.16 -5.37 -0.77
CA GLN A 127 10.16 -4.65 -1.58
C GLN A 127 9.35 -5.59 -2.47
N LEU A 128 10.00 -6.57 -3.10
CA LEU A 128 9.32 -7.57 -3.94
C LEU A 128 8.39 -8.45 -3.12
N ASP A 129 8.78 -8.88 -1.92
CA ASP A 129 7.93 -9.65 -1.03
C ASP A 129 6.68 -8.85 -0.63
N LEU A 130 6.86 -7.61 -0.18
CA LEU A 130 5.73 -6.72 0.18
C LEU A 130 4.82 -6.42 -1.02
N HIS A 131 5.39 -6.27 -2.21
CA HIS A 131 4.64 -6.04 -3.44
C HIS A 131 3.80 -7.25 -3.81
N LYS A 132 4.38 -8.45 -3.70
CA LYS A 132 3.66 -9.71 -3.92
C LYS A 132 2.48 -9.86 -2.97
N ASP A 133 2.67 -9.59 -1.67
CA ASP A 133 1.59 -9.63 -0.69
C ASP A 133 0.45 -8.66 -1.07
N PHE A 134 0.81 -7.45 -1.53
CA PHE A 134 -0.19 -6.48 -1.97
C PHE A 134 -0.95 -6.97 -3.21
N ILE A 135 -0.25 -7.53 -4.20
CA ILE A 135 -0.87 -8.11 -5.40
C ILE A 135 -1.86 -9.21 -5.01
N GLU A 136 -1.48 -10.12 -4.10
CA GLU A 136 -2.36 -11.19 -3.62
C GLU A 136 -3.64 -10.65 -2.98
N VAL A 137 -3.56 -9.60 -2.17
CA VAL A 137 -4.74 -8.95 -1.58
C VAL A 137 -5.66 -8.41 -2.67
N VAL A 138 -5.10 -7.72 -3.67
CA VAL A 138 -5.89 -7.16 -4.79
C VAL A 138 -6.52 -8.27 -5.62
N GLU A 139 -5.77 -9.28 -6.00
CA GLU A 139 -6.27 -10.42 -6.78
C GLU A 139 -7.38 -11.17 -6.05
N ASN A 140 -7.21 -11.43 -4.76
CA ASN A 140 -8.24 -12.09 -3.93
C ASN A 140 -9.51 -11.23 -3.80
N SER A 141 -9.36 -9.91 -3.66
CA SER A 141 -10.48 -8.98 -3.50
C SER A 141 -11.22 -8.74 -4.81
N ARG A 142 -10.49 -8.51 -5.89
CA ARG A 142 -11.05 -8.12 -7.19
C ARG A 142 -11.30 -9.31 -8.11
N SER A 143 -10.56 -10.41 -7.92
CA SER A 143 -10.78 -11.70 -8.59
C SER A 143 -11.12 -11.57 -10.09
N THR A 144 -12.32 -12.02 -10.48
CA THR A 144 -12.81 -12.01 -11.88
C THR A 144 -13.11 -10.62 -12.44
N LYS A 145 -13.10 -9.56 -11.61
CA LYS A 145 -13.31 -8.18 -12.06
C LYS A 145 -12.09 -7.61 -12.77
N LEU A 146 -10.87 -8.04 -12.37
CA LEU A 146 -9.61 -7.54 -12.94
C LEU A 146 -9.52 -7.85 -14.44
N LYS A 147 -9.19 -6.82 -15.21
CA LYS A 147 -8.97 -6.93 -16.66
C LYS A 147 -7.49 -7.13 -16.96
N LYS A 148 -6.97 -8.31 -16.66
CA LYS A 148 -5.55 -8.67 -16.87
C LYS A 148 -5.12 -8.59 -18.35
N ASP A 149 -6.06 -8.80 -19.27
CA ASP A 149 -5.82 -8.77 -20.71
C ASP A 149 -5.98 -7.37 -21.34
N SER A 150 -6.03 -6.32 -20.52
CA SER A 150 -6.23 -4.94 -20.98
C SER A 150 -4.99 -4.33 -21.69
N GLY A 151 -3.86 -5.02 -21.71
CA GLY A 151 -2.57 -4.50 -22.17
C GLY A 151 -1.93 -3.47 -21.22
N ILE A 152 -2.55 -3.24 -20.05
CA ILE A 152 -2.06 -2.35 -19.00
C ILE A 152 -1.50 -3.19 -17.85
N GLU A 153 -0.30 -2.87 -17.41
CA GLU A 153 0.32 -3.51 -16.25
C GLU A 153 -0.28 -2.97 -14.95
N LEU A 154 -1.25 -3.69 -14.40
CA LEU A 154 -2.04 -3.26 -13.24
C LEU A 154 -1.21 -3.10 -11.95
N PHE A 155 -0.07 -3.76 -11.87
CA PHE A 155 0.75 -3.87 -10.65
C PHE A 155 2.10 -3.17 -10.77
N SER A 156 2.22 -2.20 -11.69
CA SER A 156 3.46 -1.42 -11.91
C SER A 156 3.67 -0.28 -10.89
N GLY A 157 2.69 -0.02 -10.03
CA GLY A 157 2.69 1.14 -9.13
C GLY A 157 2.00 2.38 -9.71
N GLU A 158 1.44 2.27 -10.92
CA GLU A 158 0.63 3.35 -11.52
C GLU A 158 -0.70 3.55 -10.80
N PHE A 159 -1.27 4.74 -10.97
CA PHE A 159 -2.60 5.09 -10.47
C PHE A 159 -3.47 5.62 -11.60
N TRP A 160 -4.76 5.50 -11.44
CA TRP A 160 -5.75 5.83 -12.46
C TRP A 160 -6.87 6.69 -11.90
N SER A 161 -7.57 7.40 -12.78
CA SER A 161 -8.85 8.00 -12.43
C SER A 161 -9.87 6.91 -12.07
N GLY A 162 -10.84 7.22 -11.24
CA GLY A 162 -11.88 6.26 -10.86
C GLY A 162 -12.64 5.70 -12.07
N ARG A 163 -12.80 6.49 -13.15
CA ARG A 163 -13.34 6.01 -14.43
C ARG A 163 -12.48 4.89 -14.99
N LYS A 164 -11.16 5.13 -15.11
CA LYS A 164 -10.23 4.14 -15.67
C LYS A 164 -10.06 2.93 -14.76
N ALA A 165 -9.98 3.13 -13.45
CA ALA A 165 -9.92 2.06 -12.46
C ALA A 165 -11.12 1.11 -12.58
N LYS A 166 -12.34 1.64 -12.77
CA LYS A 166 -13.54 0.84 -13.03
C LYS A 166 -13.41 0.00 -14.29
N GLU A 167 -12.89 0.56 -15.41
CA GLU A 167 -12.65 -0.18 -16.65
C GLU A 167 -11.65 -1.33 -16.44
N LEU A 168 -10.64 -1.11 -15.59
CA LEU A 168 -9.60 -2.09 -15.26
C LEU A 168 -10.06 -3.14 -14.23
N GLY A 169 -11.20 -2.91 -13.58
CA GLY A 169 -11.77 -3.81 -12.58
C GLY A 169 -11.17 -3.66 -11.17
N LEU A 170 -10.54 -2.52 -10.92
CA LEU A 170 -9.98 -2.16 -9.61
C LEU A 170 -11.05 -1.70 -8.61
#